data_8be76eeb52ffe9b3aaf7dac8818d50de
#
_entry.id   8be76eeb52ffe9b3aaf7dac8818d50de
#
_cell.length_a   1.000
_cell.length_b   1.000
_cell.length_c   1.000
_cell.angle_alpha   90.00
_cell.angle_beta   90.00
_cell.angle_gamma   90.00
#
_symmetry.space_group_name_H-M   'P 1'
#
loop_
_entity.id
_entity.type
_entity.pdbx_description
1 polymer ?
#
loop_
_entity_poly.entity_id
_entity_poly.type
_entity_poly.pdbx_seq_one_letter_code
_entity_poly.pdbx_strand_id
1 'polypeptide(L)'
;MNDQSHYGIFLNYFGTHHTFQTFCDKGINKRLIKQLHGTIEEHLKTLTKLNKKGAGIYFTVNETNLKGRTTEHIKRVRAVFIDLDGYPLPKKFELQPHMIVETSPKKYHCYWLTDDIPLASFTLFQQALSFKY
;
A
#
# COMPACT_ATOMS: atom_id res chain seq x y z
N MET A 1 2.41 8.93 -19.61
CA MET A 1 2.20 8.91 -18.83
C MET A 1 2.79 9.31 -18.06
N ASN A 2 2.90 9.59 -17.84
CA ASN A 2 3.35 9.94 -17.17
C ASN A 2 3.23 9.60 -16.08
N ASP A 3 3.64 9.01 -15.84
CA ASP A 3 3.49 8.70 -14.87
C ASP A 3 3.91 9.07 -13.90
N GLN A 4 4.25 9.58 -14.11
CA GLN A 4 4.22 10.35 -13.24
C GLN A 4 3.03 10.62 -12.85
N SER A 5 2.25 9.85 -13.05
CA SER A 5 0.96 9.71 -12.52
C SER A 5 0.99 9.67 -11.04
N HIS A 6 -0.14 9.77 -10.44
CA HIS A 6 -0.29 9.81 -9.00
C HIS A 6 0.30 8.59 -8.31
N TYR A 7 0.20 7.39 -8.90
CA TYR A 7 0.74 6.24 -8.22
C TYR A 7 2.26 6.17 -8.26
N GLY A 8 2.90 6.70 -9.29
CA GLY A 8 4.34 6.78 -9.33
C GLY A 8 4.87 7.66 -8.21
N ILE A 9 4.25 8.83 -8.03
CA ILE A 9 4.60 9.76 -6.95
C ILE A 9 4.33 9.12 -5.59
N PHE A 10 3.15 8.54 -5.42
CA PHE A 10 2.75 7.90 -4.17
C PHE A 10 3.71 6.78 -3.77
N LEU A 11 4.02 5.87 -4.69
CA LEU A 11 4.88 4.74 -4.41
C LEU A 11 6.30 5.15 -4.07
N ASN A 12 6.80 6.22 -4.69
CA ASN A 12 8.16 6.68 -4.44
C ASN A 12 8.39 7.14 -3.01
N TYR A 13 7.34 7.57 -2.31
CA TYR A 13 7.47 7.91 -0.90
C TYR A 13 7.85 6.71 -0.04
N PHE A 14 7.52 5.49 -0.49
CA PHE A 14 7.86 4.27 0.24
C PHE A 14 9.16 3.64 -0.22
N GLY A 15 9.72 4.10 -1.34
CA GLY A 15 10.92 3.54 -1.94
C GLY A 15 10.70 3.19 -3.39
N THR A 16 11.69 2.54 -4.03
CA THR A 16 11.64 2.25 -5.46
C THR A 16 11.15 0.85 -5.78
N HIS A 17 11.38 -0.11 -4.89
CA HIS A 17 11.03 -1.51 -5.13
C HIS A 17 9.84 -1.92 -4.26
N HIS A 18 8.91 -2.63 -4.87
CA HIS A 18 7.64 -2.98 -4.24
C HIS A 18 7.23 -4.40 -4.58
N THR A 19 6.31 -4.92 -3.77
CA THR A 19 5.61 -6.16 -4.06
C THR A 19 4.17 -5.80 -4.37
N PHE A 20 3.73 -6.14 -5.58
CA PHE A 20 2.37 -5.91 -6.02
C PHE A 20 1.58 -7.20 -5.99
N GLN A 21 0.33 -7.11 -5.59
CA GLN A 21 -0.58 -8.24 -5.57
C GLN A 21 -1.86 -7.83 -6.28
N THR A 22 -2.33 -8.66 -7.19
CA THR A 22 -3.60 -8.44 -7.85
C THR A 22 -4.61 -9.48 -7.39
N PHE A 23 -5.87 -9.09 -7.35
CA PHE A 23 -6.98 -9.97 -7.03
C PHE A 23 -8.10 -9.73 -8.03
N CYS A 24 -8.94 -10.73 -8.26
CA CYS A 24 -10.10 -10.55 -9.11
C CYS A 24 -11.20 -9.84 -8.32
N ASP A 25 -11.64 -8.67 -8.79
CA ASP A 25 -12.65 -7.88 -8.09
C ASP A 25 -14.06 -8.46 -8.26
N LYS A 26 -14.30 -9.15 -9.35
CA LYS A 26 -15.63 -9.70 -9.67
C LYS A 26 -15.52 -11.18 -9.98
N GLY A 27 -15.99 -12.00 -9.06
CA GLY A 27 -15.98 -13.43 -9.25
C GLY A 27 -14.60 -14.03 -8.99
N ILE A 28 -14.37 -15.23 -9.52
CA ILE A 28 -13.12 -15.96 -9.34
C ILE A 28 -12.48 -16.21 -10.69
N ASN A 29 -11.50 -15.40 -11.04
CA ASN A 29 -10.69 -15.64 -12.23
C ASN A 29 -9.22 -15.65 -11.80
N LYS A 30 -8.69 -16.84 -11.63
CA LYS A 30 -7.33 -17.05 -11.16
C LYS A 30 -6.28 -16.47 -12.09
N ARG A 31 -6.61 -16.27 -13.36
CA ARG A 31 -5.69 -15.67 -14.33
C ARG A 31 -5.38 -14.21 -14.01
N LEU A 32 -6.25 -13.56 -13.22
CA LEU A 32 -6.05 -12.18 -12.82
C LEU A 32 -5.28 -12.05 -11.51
N ILE A 33 -4.95 -13.16 -10.86
CA ILE A 33 -4.25 -13.16 -9.58
C ILE A 33 -2.76 -13.32 -9.85
N LYS A 34 -1.99 -12.26 -9.58
CA LYS A 34 -0.54 -12.23 -9.81
C LYS A 34 0.15 -11.57 -8.63
N GLN A 35 1.38 -11.99 -8.39
CA GLN A 35 2.27 -11.32 -7.46
C GLN A 35 3.52 -10.90 -8.23
N LEU A 36 3.82 -9.61 -8.23
CA LEU A 36 4.90 -9.05 -9.01
C LEU A 36 5.83 -8.26 -8.09
N HIS A 37 7.12 -8.39 -8.31
CA HIS A 37 8.13 -7.74 -7.49
C HIS A 37 9.03 -6.86 -8.35
N GLY A 38 9.33 -5.66 -7.87
CA GLY A 38 10.21 -4.74 -8.55
C GLY A 38 9.70 -3.32 -8.53
N THR A 39 10.05 -2.55 -9.54
CA THR A 39 9.64 -1.15 -9.64
C THR A 39 8.28 -1.04 -10.34
N ILE A 40 7.61 0.08 -10.10
CA ILE A 40 6.34 0.33 -10.80
C ILE A 40 6.57 0.45 -12.31
N GLU A 41 7.70 1.03 -12.73
CA GLU A 41 8.03 1.17 -14.14
C GLU A 41 8.11 -0.18 -14.84
N GLU A 42 8.70 -1.18 -14.17
CA GLU A 42 8.82 -2.52 -14.72
C GLU A 42 7.45 -3.19 -14.93
N HIS A 43 6.51 -2.90 -14.06
CA HIS A 43 5.25 -3.65 -14.01
C HIS A 43 4.02 -2.85 -14.41
N LEU A 44 4.17 -1.56 -14.69
CA LEU A 44 3.02 -0.69 -14.96
C LEU A 44 2.14 -1.22 -16.09
N LYS A 45 2.74 -1.66 -17.15
CA LYS A 45 2.01 -2.17 -18.32
C LYS A 45 1.18 -3.40 -17.97
N THR A 46 1.79 -4.35 -17.28
CA THR A 46 1.12 -5.56 -16.83
C THR A 46 -0.01 -5.25 -15.87
N LEU A 47 0.25 -4.38 -14.88
CA LEU A 47 -0.75 -4.01 -13.88
C LEU A 47 -1.92 -3.27 -14.52
N THR A 48 -1.66 -2.36 -15.44
CA THR A 48 -2.71 -1.65 -16.16
C THR A 48 -3.60 -2.61 -16.94
N LYS A 49 -2.99 -3.58 -17.61
CA LYS A 49 -3.70 -4.58 -18.38
C LYS A 49 -4.58 -5.45 -17.48
N LEU A 50 -4.05 -5.89 -16.33
CA LEU A 50 -4.82 -6.68 -15.37
C LEU A 50 -5.97 -5.88 -14.80
N ASN A 51 -5.75 -4.61 -14.49
CA ASN A 51 -6.80 -3.75 -13.96
C ASN A 51 -7.94 -3.58 -14.95
N LYS A 52 -7.63 -3.41 -16.23
CA LYS A 52 -8.65 -3.30 -17.27
C LYS A 52 -9.49 -4.58 -17.39
N LYS A 53 -8.92 -5.72 -17.01
CA LYS A 53 -9.64 -7.01 -17.03
C LYS A 53 -10.42 -7.28 -15.76
N GLY A 54 -10.38 -6.38 -14.79
CA GLY A 54 -11.14 -6.51 -13.55
C GLY A 54 -10.33 -6.88 -12.33
N ALA A 55 -9.01 -6.74 -12.39
CA ALA A 55 -8.17 -7.00 -11.22
C ALA A 55 -8.02 -5.76 -10.37
N GLY A 56 -8.17 -5.91 -9.06
CA GLY A 56 -7.77 -4.90 -8.10
C GLY A 56 -6.28 -5.01 -7.87
N ILE A 57 -5.61 -3.87 -7.67
CA ILE A 57 -4.17 -3.80 -7.53
C ILE A 57 -3.82 -3.28 -6.16
N TYR A 58 -2.96 -4.02 -5.46
CA TYR A 58 -2.52 -3.72 -4.11
C TYR A 58 -1.01 -3.79 -4.04
N PHE A 59 -0.41 -3.08 -3.11
CA PHE A 59 1.01 -3.18 -2.85
C PHE A 59 1.26 -3.41 -1.37
N THR A 60 2.38 -4.05 -1.06
CA THR A 60 2.80 -4.25 0.32
C THR A 60 3.52 -2.99 0.78
N VAL A 61 2.98 -2.34 1.81
CA VAL A 61 3.50 -1.05 2.29
C VAL A 61 4.95 -1.17 2.73
N ASN A 62 5.24 -2.17 3.58
CA ASN A 62 6.59 -2.35 4.11
C ASN A 62 7.48 -3.04 3.07
N GLU A 63 8.77 -2.80 3.21
CA GLU A 63 9.74 -3.34 2.25
C GLU A 63 9.84 -4.85 2.37
N THR A 64 9.69 -5.54 1.24
CA THR A 64 9.85 -7.00 1.19
C THR A 64 11.23 -7.38 0.67
N ASN A 65 11.53 -8.66 0.75
CA ASN A 65 12.74 -9.21 0.14
C ASN A 65 12.54 -9.55 -1.36
N LEU A 66 11.41 -9.13 -1.94
CA LEU A 66 11.03 -9.37 -3.33
C LEU A 66 10.85 -10.86 -3.66
N LYS A 67 10.53 -11.65 -2.65
CA LYS A 67 10.26 -13.09 -2.79
C LYS A 67 8.85 -13.47 -2.35
N GLY A 68 8.15 -12.57 -1.70
CA GLY A 68 6.79 -12.82 -1.21
C GLY A 68 6.27 -11.60 -0.48
N ARG A 69 5.10 -11.73 0.15
CA ARG A 69 4.48 -10.62 0.88
C ARG A 69 4.00 -11.00 2.27
N THR A 70 4.29 -12.19 2.73
CA THR A 70 3.95 -12.61 4.08
C THR A 70 4.94 -12.02 5.09
N THR A 71 4.62 -12.15 6.37
CA THR A 71 5.43 -11.57 7.45
C THR A 71 6.91 -11.89 7.33
N GLU A 72 7.24 -13.13 6.99
CA GLU A 72 8.62 -13.58 6.87
C GLU A 72 9.39 -12.95 5.71
N HIS A 73 8.67 -12.35 4.76
CA HIS A 73 9.30 -11.69 3.61
C HIS A 73 9.52 -10.19 3.83
N ILE A 74 9.05 -9.65 4.95
CA ILE A 74 9.20 -8.22 5.24
C ILE A 74 10.59 -7.95 5.80
N LYS A 75 11.31 -7.02 5.17
CA LYS A 75 12.66 -6.63 5.57
C LYS A 75 12.68 -5.42 6.48
N ARG A 76 11.81 -4.45 6.21
CA ARG A 76 11.89 -3.16 6.88
C ARG A 76 10.52 -2.49 6.90
N VAL A 77 10.22 -1.80 8.01
CA VAL A 77 9.03 -0.97 8.12
C VAL A 77 9.28 0.34 7.39
N ARG A 78 8.41 0.67 6.43
CA ARG A 78 8.49 1.93 5.69
C ARG A 78 7.44 2.92 6.17
N ALA A 79 6.35 2.44 6.72
CA ALA A 79 5.28 3.32 7.20
C ALA A 79 4.41 2.58 8.21
N VAL A 80 3.74 3.37 9.06
CA VAL A 80 2.57 2.90 9.80
C VAL A 80 1.35 3.59 9.20
N PHE A 81 0.20 2.97 9.27
CA PHE A 81 -0.95 3.47 8.52
C PHE A 81 -2.26 3.03 9.15
N ILE A 82 -3.33 3.75 8.81
CA ILE A 82 -4.70 3.35 9.18
C ILE A 82 -5.59 3.41 7.95
N ASP A 83 -6.59 2.55 7.96
CA ASP A 83 -7.63 2.50 6.96
C ASP A 83 -8.91 3.03 7.59
N LEU A 84 -9.35 4.20 7.17
CA LEU A 84 -10.57 4.84 7.68
C LEU A 84 -11.77 4.46 6.81
N ASP A 85 -11.85 3.23 6.41
CA ASP A 85 -12.93 2.73 5.57
C ASP A 85 -14.26 2.85 6.34
N GLY A 86 -15.09 3.77 5.89
CA GLY A 86 -16.38 4.01 6.53
C GLY A 86 -16.36 5.01 7.69
N TYR A 87 -15.20 5.55 8.03
CA TYR A 87 -15.08 6.57 9.07
C TYR A 87 -14.59 7.88 8.46
N PRO A 88 -15.08 9.03 8.95
CA PRO A 88 -14.62 10.32 8.42
C PRO A 88 -13.19 10.60 8.84
N LEU A 89 -12.51 11.44 8.07
CA LEU A 89 -11.20 11.93 8.47
C LEU A 89 -11.31 12.69 9.78
N PRO A 90 -10.38 12.48 10.73
CA PRO A 90 -10.31 13.30 11.93
C PRO A 90 -10.17 14.77 11.55
N LYS A 91 -10.84 15.65 12.26
CA LYS A 91 -10.70 17.10 12.03
C LYS A 91 -9.30 17.58 12.36
N LYS A 92 -8.62 16.91 13.28
CA LYS A 92 -7.28 17.24 13.70
C LYS A 92 -6.54 15.97 14.07
N PHE A 93 -5.30 15.86 13.55
CA PHE A 93 -4.39 14.79 13.95
C PHE A 93 -3.40 15.35 14.95
N GLU A 94 -3.08 14.59 16.00
CA GLU A 94 -1.99 14.97 16.89
C GLU A 94 -0.66 14.96 16.17
N LEU A 95 -0.46 13.97 15.32
CA LEU A 95 0.69 13.91 14.42
C LEU A 95 0.12 13.78 13.01
N GLN A 96 0.37 14.81 12.20
CA GLN A 96 -0.18 14.87 10.85
C GLN A 96 0.40 13.75 9.99
N PRO A 97 -0.42 12.96 9.30
CA PRO A 97 0.11 11.95 8.37
C PRO A 97 0.90 12.61 7.26
N HIS A 98 1.89 11.90 6.76
CA HIS A 98 2.64 12.34 5.59
C HIS A 98 1.79 12.29 4.33
N MET A 99 0.88 11.32 4.25
CA MET A 99 0.01 11.16 3.10
C MET A 99 -1.38 10.74 3.54
N ILE A 100 -2.38 11.30 2.87
CA ILE A 100 -3.78 10.88 3.00
C ILE A 100 -4.24 10.55 1.59
N VAL A 101 -4.72 9.34 1.38
CA VAL A 101 -5.16 8.86 0.08
C VAL A 101 -6.64 8.54 0.15
N GLU A 102 -7.42 9.17 -0.74
CA GLU A 102 -8.83 8.81 -0.90
C GLU A 102 -8.88 7.64 -1.89
N THR A 103 -9.13 6.44 -1.38
CA THR A 103 -9.12 5.22 -2.19
C THR A 103 -10.41 5.04 -2.97
N SER A 104 -11.50 5.57 -2.45
CA SER A 104 -12.78 5.69 -3.12
C SER A 104 -13.57 6.77 -2.38
N PRO A 105 -14.71 7.26 -2.89
CA PRO A 105 -15.40 8.38 -2.23
C PRO A 105 -15.62 8.14 -0.74
N LYS A 106 -15.10 9.05 0.07
CA LYS A 106 -15.21 9.03 1.54
C LYS A 106 -14.49 7.86 2.22
N LYS A 107 -13.53 7.22 1.53
CA LYS A 107 -12.71 6.15 2.10
C LYS A 107 -11.26 6.58 2.02
N TYR A 108 -10.57 6.60 3.16
CA TYR A 108 -9.24 7.18 3.25
C TYR A 108 -8.26 6.21 3.89
N HIS A 109 -7.03 6.24 3.39
CA HIS A 109 -5.88 5.62 4.04
C HIS A 109 -4.93 6.74 4.45
N CYS A 110 -4.46 6.70 5.69
CA CYS A 110 -3.51 7.67 6.21
C CYS A 110 -2.19 6.96 6.48
N TYR A 111 -1.08 7.56 6.04
CA TYR A 111 0.25 6.97 6.17
C TYR A 111 1.20 7.90 6.89
N TRP A 112 1.95 7.33 7.83
CA TRP A 112 3.06 8.00 8.50
C TRP A 112 4.34 7.28 8.09
N LEU A 113 5.18 7.96 7.31
CA LEU A 113 6.45 7.39 6.87
C LEU A 113 7.40 7.30 8.04
N THR A 114 8.18 6.23 8.08
CA THR A 114 9.13 5.99 9.14
C THR A 114 10.34 5.24 8.60
N ASP A 115 11.48 5.39 9.28
CA ASP A 115 12.71 4.67 8.93
C ASP A 115 13.36 4.01 10.14
N ASP A 116 12.77 4.15 11.33
CA ASP A 116 13.39 3.71 12.56
C ASP A 116 12.52 2.80 13.44
N ILE A 117 11.43 2.28 12.90
CA ILE A 117 10.60 1.33 13.65
C ILE A 117 11.12 -0.09 13.42
N PRO A 118 11.54 -0.79 14.49
CA PRO A 118 11.97 -2.20 14.33
C PRO A 118 10.81 -3.07 13.86
N LEU A 119 11.12 -4.07 13.07
CA LEU A 119 10.11 -5.03 12.59
C LEU A 119 9.28 -5.60 13.72
N ALA A 120 9.93 -5.96 14.83
CA ALA A 120 9.24 -6.57 15.97
C ALA A 120 8.22 -5.64 16.62
N SER A 121 8.33 -4.34 16.38
CA SER A 121 7.44 -3.34 16.98
C SER A 121 6.30 -2.90 16.08
N PHE A 122 6.28 -3.35 14.83
CA PHE A 122 5.32 -2.84 13.85
C PHE A 122 3.87 -3.07 14.29
N THR A 123 3.53 -4.28 14.70
CA THR A 123 2.16 -4.61 15.11
C THR A 123 1.70 -3.74 16.26
N LEU A 124 2.60 -3.50 17.22
CA LEU A 124 2.29 -2.68 18.39
C LEU A 124 1.98 -1.23 17.98
N PHE A 125 2.78 -0.65 17.09
CA PHE A 125 2.54 0.70 16.57
C PHE A 125 1.23 0.77 15.78
N GLN A 126 0.94 -0.25 14.99
CA GLN A 126 -0.32 -0.31 14.23
C GLN A 126 -1.52 -0.34 15.16
N GLN A 127 -1.46 -1.13 16.22
CA GLN A 127 -2.53 -1.21 17.21
C GLN A 127 -2.72 0.13 17.92
N ALA A 128 -1.63 0.79 18.29
CA ALA A 128 -1.70 2.09 18.96
C ALA A 128 -2.40 3.14 18.07
N LEU A 129 -2.09 3.16 16.77
CA LEU A 129 -2.77 4.05 15.83
C LEU A 129 -4.26 3.75 15.72
N SER A 130 -4.61 2.49 15.66
CA SER A 130 -6.02 2.08 15.57
C SER A 130 -6.83 2.51 16.78
N PHE A 131 -6.22 2.49 17.95
CA PHE A 131 -6.87 2.96 19.16
C PHE A 131 -7.07 4.48 19.15
N LYS A 132 -6.14 5.21 18.55
CA LYS A 132 -6.18 6.66 18.58
C LYS A 132 -7.16 7.23 17.56
N TYR A 133 -7.21 6.65 16.41
CA TYR A 133 -8.02 7.10 15.29
C TYR A 133 -9.00 6.03 14.83
#